data_33d81b10c609ce0d4596bf7296daa8ad
#
_entry.id   33d81b10c609ce0d4596bf7296daa8ad
#
_cell.length_a   1.000
_cell.length_b   1.000
_cell.length_c   1.000
_cell.angle_alpha   90.00
_cell.angle_beta   90.00
_cell.angle_gamma   90.00
#
_symmetry.space_group_name_H-M   'P 1'
#
loop_
_entity.id
_entity.type
_entity.pdbx_description
1 polymer ?
#
loop_
_entity_poly.entity_id
_entity_poly.type
_entity_poly.pdbx_seq_one_letter_code
_entity_poly.pdbx_strand_id
1 'polypeptide(L)'
;ELGKKLLTSYEKYFGIKYPLPKLDLIAVPDFAAGAMENWGAITFRETILLYDPKTSSTRTKQFIAEVISHEIAHMWFGNLVTMKWWNDLWLNESFATFMATKFVDKFYPEWDLWNQFVEDAMNVAMGLDSLKTTHPIDVKVNSPAEIREIFDAISYDKGGCVLRMLENYVGEPNFQKGLKKYLSDF
;
A
#
# COMPACT_ATOMS: atom_id res chain seq x y z
N GLU A 1 12.72 -12.65 5.63
CA GLU A 1 13.80 -11.66 5.39
C GLU A 1 13.30 -10.37 4.74
N LEU A 2 12.45 -10.45 3.70
CA LEU A 2 11.94 -9.27 2.99
C LEU A 2 11.23 -8.30 3.94
N GLY A 3 10.31 -8.77 4.78
CA GLY A 3 9.60 -7.93 5.74
C GLY A 3 10.53 -7.14 6.68
N LYS A 4 11.61 -7.75 7.17
CA LYS A 4 12.64 -7.06 7.98
C LYS A 4 13.34 -5.95 7.18
N LYS A 5 13.70 -6.24 5.94
CA LYS A 5 14.36 -5.28 5.04
C LYS A 5 13.43 -4.10 4.74
N LEU A 6 12.15 -4.37 4.47
CA LEU A 6 11.12 -3.36 4.21
C LEU A 6 10.90 -2.48 5.45
N LEU A 7 10.64 -3.09 6.62
CA LEU A 7 10.42 -2.37 7.87
C LEU A 7 11.57 -1.39 8.17
N THR A 8 12.82 -1.88 8.12
CA THR A 8 14.01 -1.05 8.33
C THR A 8 14.13 0.09 7.31
N SER A 9 13.74 -0.17 6.06
CA SER A 9 13.81 0.83 4.99
C SER A 9 12.74 1.91 5.15
N TYR A 10 11.55 1.54 5.57
CA TYR A 10 10.47 2.49 5.88
C TYR A 10 10.81 3.35 7.10
N GLU A 11 11.32 2.76 8.19
CA GLU A 11 11.84 3.52 9.33
C GLU A 11 12.85 4.59 8.91
N LYS A 12 13.79 4.22 8.05
CA LYS A 12 14.80 5.14 7.53
C LYS A 12 14.19 6.21 6.62
N TYR A 13 13.25 5.82 5.78
CA TYR A 13 12.62 6.73 4.82
C TYR A 13 11.76 7.78 5.53
N PHE A 14 10.90 7.36 6.46
CA PHE A 14 10.03 8.26 7.22
C PHE A 14 10.75 8.95 8.38
N GLY A 15 11.89 8.41 8.84
CA GLY A 15 12.62 8.93 10.00
C GLY A 15 11.92 8.66 11.34
N ILE A 16 10.92 7.79 11.35
CA ILE A 16 10.12 7.42 12.51
C ILE A 16 10.24 5.91 12.71
N LYS A 17 10.64 5.49 13.90
CA LYS A 17 10.77 4.08 14.27
C LYS A 17 9.40 3.42 14.40
N TYR A 18 9.31 2.17 13.97
CA TYR A 18 8.19 1.32 14.30
C TYR A 18 8.11 1.14 15.84
N PRO A 19 6.96 1.45 16.48
CA PRO A 19 6.94 1.62 17.93
C PRO A 19 6.86 0.31 18.72
N LEU A 20 6.50 -0.81 18.08
CA LEU A 20 6.35 -2.08 18.79
C LEU A 20 7.64 -2.93 18.72
N PRO A 21 7.86 -3.81 19.71
CA PRO A 21 9.08 -4.62 19.80
C PRO A 21 9.15 -5.73 18.76
N LYS A 22 8.05 -6.08 18.11
CA LYS A 22 7.96 -7.14 17.10
C LYS A 22 6.87 -6.83 16.07
N LEU A 23 6.97 -7.45 14.90
CA LEU A 23 5.95 -7.45 13.84
C LEU A 23 5.87 -8.88 13.29
N ASP A 24 4.73 -9.54 13.52
CA ASP A 24 4.47 -10.88 12.99
C ASP A 24 3.78 -10.78 11.63
N LEU A 25 4.13 -11.69 10.72
CA LEU A 25 3.43 -11.91 9.45
C LEU A 25 2.77 -13.28 9.54
N ILE A 26 1.45 -13.31 9.54
CA ILE A 26 0.67 -14.50 9.87
C ILE A 26 -0.13 -14.95 8.66
N ALA A 27 0.16 -16.15 8.13
CA ALA A 27 -0.67 -16.78 7.11
C ALA A 27 -1.92 -17.38 7.76
N VAL A 28 -3.10 -16.99 7.27
CA VAL A 28 -4.39 -17.43 7.82
C VAL A 28 -5.15 -18.20 6.76
N PRO A 29 -5.53 -19.47 7.04
CA PRO A 29 -6.41 -20.25 6.16
C PRO A 29 -7.77 -19.54 5.99
N ASP A 30 -8.33 -19.62 4.78
CA ASP A 30 -9.68 -19.09 4.44
C ASP A 30 -9.87 -17.59 4.77
N PHE A 31 -8.79 -16.80 4.75
CA PHE A 31 -8.85 -15.37 4.99
C PHE A 31 -9.60 -14.66 3.83
N ALA A 32 -10.71 -13.98 4.14
CA ALA A 32 -11.58 -13.39 3.12
C ALA A 32 -10.93 -12.22 2.37
N ALA A 33 -10.18 -11.36 3.08
CA ALA A 33 -9.38 -10.29 2.47
C ALA A 33 -8.07 -10.84 1.88
N GLY A 34 -7.30 -9.99 1.21
CA GLY A 34 -5.93 -10.31 0.81
C GLY A 34 -5.01 -10.34 2.02
N ALA A 35 -4.97 -9.22 2.73
CA ALA A 35 -4.23 -9.06 3.97
C ALA A 35 -4.93 -8.03 4.88
N MET A 36 -4.38 -7.79 6.08
CA MET A 36 -4.86 -6.80 7.03
C MET A 36 -3.70 -6.34 7.92
N GLU A 37 -3.51 -5.05 7.99
CA GLU A 37 -2.40 -4.35 8.63
C GLU A 37 -2.46 -4.27 10.16
N ASN A 38 -2.99 -5.26 10.84
CA ASN A 38 -3.12 -5.23 12.30
C ASN A 38 -1.80 -4.89 13.00
N TRP A 39 -1.83 -3.97 13.95
CA TRP A 39 -0.67 -3.58 14.74
C TRP A 39 0.06 -4.79 15.35
N GLY A 40 1.33 -4.98 14.99
CA GLY A 40 2.18 -6.04 15.54
C GLY A 40 1.89 -7.45 15.03
N ALA A 41 0.84 -7.66 14.22
CA ALA A 41 0.41 -8.99 13.77
C ALA A 41 -0.36 -8.93 12.44
N ILE A 42 0.34 -8.57 11.35
CA ILE A 42 -0.25 -8.51 10.02
C ILE A 42 -0.74 -9.89 9.60
N THR A 43 -2.00 -9.98 9.21
CA THR A 43 -2.60 -11.24 8.73
C THR A 43 -2.68 -11.24 7.21
N PHE A 44 -2.44 -12.39 6.61
CA PHE A 44 -2.45 -12.59 5.17
C PHE A 44 -3.24 -13.85 4.81
N ARG A 45 -3.89 -13.83 3.68
CA ARG A 45 -4.30 -15.06 3.01
C ARG A 45 -3.05 -15.88 2.68
N GLU A 46 -3.07 -17.19 2.90
CA GLU A 46 -1.91 -18.06 2.69
C GLU A 46 -1.29 -17.92 1.30
N THR A 47 -2.12 -17.82 0.26
CA THR A 47 -1.67 -17.68 -1.14
C THR A 47 -0.95 -16.35 -1.43
N ILE A 48 -1.05 -15.38 -0.53
CA ILE A 48 -0.45 -14.04 -0.67
C ILE A 48 0.77 -13.86 0.25
N LEU A 49 1.10 -14.83 1.07
CA LEU A 49 2.29 -14.81 1.93
C LEU A 49 3.25 -15.97 1.65
N LEU A 50 2.70 -17.14 1.38
CA LEU A 50 3.50 -18.36 1.26
C LEU A 50 4.02 -18.51 -0.18
N TYR A 51 5.34 -18.64 -0.30
CA TYR A 51 6.05 -18.80 -1.56
C TYR A 51 6.82 -20.12 -1.60
N ASP A 52 6.54 -20.94 -2.61
CA ASP A 52 7.34 -22.12 -2.90
C ASP A 52 8.25 -21.86 -4.11
N PRO A 53 9.59 -21.85 -3.92
CA PRO A 53 10.54 -21.58 -5.00
C PRO A 53 10.50 -22.59 -6.16
N LYS A 54 9.87 -23.77 -5.95
CA LYS A 54 9.78 -24.82 -6.98
C LYS A 54 8.53 -24.68 -7.85
N THR A 55 7.44 -24.16 -7.31
CA THR A 55 6.12 -24.16 -7.96
C THR A 55 5.55 -22.77 -8.19
N SER A 56 5.94 -21.77 -7.41
CA SER A 56 5.43 -20.42 -7.55
C SER A 56 6.07 -19.67 -8.74
N SER A 57 5.23 -18.95 -9.49
CA SER A 57 5.70 -18.11 -10.60
C SER A 57 6.43 -16.86 -10.12
N THR A 58 7.19 -16.22 -11.00
CA THR A 58 7.79 -14.90 -10.73
C THR A 58 6.71 -13.87 -10.38
N ARG A 59 5.58 -13.88 -11.08
CA ARG A 59 4.45 -12.99 -10.81
C ARG A 59 3.89 -13.18 -9.40
N THR A 60 3.78 -14.43 -8.94
CA THR A 60 3.38 -14.73 -7.56
C THR A 60 4.35 -14.14 -6.55
N LYS A 61 5.66 -14.27 -6.82
CA LYS A 61 6.71 -13.71 -5.95
C LYS A 61 6.66 -12.20 -5.90
N GLN A 62 6.47 -11.53 -7.04
CA GLN A 62 6.30 -10.07 -7.14
C GLN A 62 5.10 -9.62 -6.31
N PHE A 63 3.95 -10.23 -6.54
CA PHE A 63 2.71 -9.89 -5.83
C PHE A 63 2.83 -10.07 -4.32
N ILE A 64 3.41 -11.20 -3.85
CA ILE A 64 3.69 -11.40 -2.41
C ILE A 64 4.59 -10.29 -1.86
N ALA A 65 5.63 -9.90 -2.59
CA ALA A 65 6.54 -8.85 -2.15
C ALA A 65 5.84 -7.49 -2.04
N GLU A 66 4.99 -7.15 -3.01
CA GLU A 66 4.22 -5.91 -3.01
C GLU A 66 3.18 -5.89 -1.88
N VAL A 67 2.45 -6.98 -1.65
CA VAL A 67 1.49 -7.03 -0.54
C VAL A 67 2.19 -6.94 0.81
N ILE A 68 3.30 -7.66 1.05
CA ILE A 68 4.08 -7.51 2.29
C ILE A 68 4.54 -6.06 2.48
N SER A 69 4.96 -5.40 1.39
CA SER A 69 5.41 -4.01 1.42
C SER A 69 4.26 -3.04 1.72
N HIS A 70 3.09 -3.26 1.13
CA HIS A 70 1.85 -2.54 1.35
C HIS A 70 1.44 -2.58 2.82
N GLU A 71 1.31 -3.77 3.39
CA GLU A 71 0.91 -3.96 4.78
C GLU A 71 1.90 -3.34 5.78
N ILE A 72 3.20 -3.38 5.48
CA ILE A 72 4.21 -2.73 6.33
C ILE A 72 4.14 -1.20 6.20
N ALA A 73 3.81 -0.65 5.03
CA ALA A 73 3.65 0.79 4.86
C ALA A 73 2.49 1.34 5.70
N HIS A 74 1.44 0.56 5.88
CA HIS A 74 0.31 0.89 6.76
C HIS A 74 0.72 1.12 8.21
N MET A 75 1.84 0.62 8.67
CA MET A 75 2.32 0.89 10.03
C MET A 75 2.51 2.39 10.28
N TRP A 76 2.73 3.18 9.23
CA TRP A 76 2.78 4.65 9.28
C TRP A 76 1.49 5.28 8.75
N PHE A 77 1.01 4.83 7.59
CA PHE A 77 -0.20 5.36 6.92
C PHE A 77 -1.38 4.42 7.13
N GLY A 78 -2.16 4.68 8.15
CA GLY A 78 -3.30 3.87 8.60
C GLY A 78 -3.23 3.56 10.09
N ASN A 79 -2.04 3.22 10.62
CA ASN A 79 -1.85 2.85 12.01
C ASN A 79 -1.29 3.99 12.86
N LEU A 80 -0.07 4.47 12.59
CA LEU A 80 0.52 5.57 13.36
C LEU A 80 -0.29 6.86 13.15
N VAL A 81 -0.55 7.20 11.91
CA VAL A 81 -1.45 8.27 11.52
C VAL A 81 -2.68 7.63 10.88
N THR A 82 -3.83 7.76 11.54
CA THR A 82 -5.08 7.14 11.14
C THR A 82 -6.02 8.20 10.58
N MET A 83 -6.72 7.91 9.49
CA MET A 83 -7.75 8.77 8.94
C MET A 83 -8.82 9.09 10.00
N LYS A 84 -9.33 10.31 9.96
CA LYS A 84 -10.39 10.75 10.89
C LYS A 84 -11.72 10.03 10.63
N TRP A 85 -12.00 9.76 9.35
CA TRP A 85 -13.18 9.05 8.88
C TRP A 85 -12.89 8.38 7.53
N TRP A 86 -13.75 7.50 7.11
CA TRP A 86 -13.63 6.68 5.90
C TRP A 86 -13.56 7.47 4.59
N ASN A 87 -13.94 8.75 4.56
CA ASN A 87 -13.76 9.61 3.39
C ASN A 87 -12.30 9.63 2.91
N ASP A 88 -11.39 9.49 3.84
CA ASP A 88 -9.94 9.57 3.64
C ASP A 88 -9.27 8.19 3.53
N LEU A 89 -10.03 7.13 3.22
CA LEU A 89 -9.49 5.77 3.06
C LEU A 89 -8.27 5.74 2.12
N TRP A 90 -8.28 6.56 1.09
CA TRP A 90 -7.18 6.69 0.15
C TRP A 90 -5.85 7.12 0.82
N LEU A 91 -5.89 7.88 1.91
CA LEU A 91 -4.67 8.24 2.66
C LEU A 91 -3.96 7.00 3.25
N ASN A 92 -4.71 5.95 3.54
CA ASN A 92 -4.14 4.68 3.92
C ASN A 92 -3.74 3.88 2.67
N GLU A 93 -4.71 3.55 1.82
CA GLU A 93 -4.56 2.56 0.76
C GLU A 93 -3.70 3.04 -0.41
N SER A 94 -3.92 4.27 -0.88
CA SER A 94 -3.11 4.83 -1.97
C SER A 94 -1.65 4.99 -1.57
N PHE A 95 -1.39 5.46 -0.34
CA PHE A 95 -0.01 5.58 0.16
C PHE A 95 0.65 4.22 0.30
N ALA A 96 -0.04 3.24 0.87
CA ALA A 96 0.49 1.89 0.99
C ALA A 96 0.79 1.28 -0.38
N THR A 97 -0.11 1.42 -1.36
CA THR A 97 0.08 0.96 -2.74
C THR A 97 1.29 1.63 -3.42
N PHE A 98 1.36 2.96 -3.37
CA PHE A 98 2.48 3.72 -3.93
C PHE A 98 3.82 3.33 -3.29
N MET A 99 3.87 3.25 -1.96
CA MET A 99 5.09 2.89 -1.22
C MET A 99 5.50 1.44 -1.47
N ALA A 100 4.53 0.53 -1.63
CA ALA A 100 4.80 -0.87 -1.95
C ALA A 100 5.58 -0.98 -3.26
N THR A 101 5.03 -0.45 -4.34
CA THR A 101 5.70 -0.46 -5.65
C THR A 101 7.06 0.21 -5.58
N LYS A 102 7.16 1.40 -4.96
CA LYS A 102 8.41 2.16 -4.84
C LYS A 102 9.53 1.38 -4.16
N PHE A 103 9.25 0.69 -3.06
CA PHE A 103 10.28 -0.02 -2.31
C PHE A 103 10.61 -1.40 -2.86
N VAL A 104 9.62 -2.10 -3.41
CA VAL A 104 9.89 -3.40 -4.05
C VAL A 104 10.67 -3.21 -5.34
N ASP A 105 10.32 -2.22 -6.17
CA ASP A 105 11.10 -1.87 -7.37
C ASP A 105 12.55 -1.50 -7.04
N LYS A 106 12.75 -0.72 -5.98
CA LYS A 106 14.09 -0.38 -5.48
C LYS A 106 14.91 -1.61 -5.05
N PHE A 107 14.26 -2.65 -4.53
CA PHE A 107 14.93 -3.87 -4.08
C PHE A 107 15.14 -4.90 -5.18
N TYR A 108 14.31 -4.87 -6.21
CA TYR A 108 14.29 -5.78 -7.33
C TYR A 108 14.08 -5.00 -8.65
N PRO A 109 15.05 -4.13 -9.01
CA PRO A 109 14.89 -3.28 -10.21
C PRO A 109 14.72 -4.07 -11.49
N GLU A 110 15.20 -5.32 -11.51
CA GLU A 110 15.00 -6.25 -12.62
C GLU A 110 13.55 -6.66 -12.85
N TRP A 111 12.65 -6.37 -11.91
CA TRP A 111 11.23 -6.66 -12.05
C TRP A 111 10.46 -5.57 -12.80
N ASP A 112 11.02 -4.37 -12.88
CA ASP A 112 10.42 -3.22 -13.60
C ASP A 112 8.96 -2.96 -13.18
N LEU A 113 8.75 -2.87 -11.87
CA LEU A 113 7.40 -2.79 -11.29
C LEU A 113 6.69 -1.48 -11.65
N TRP A 114 7.42 -0.41 -11.94
CA TRP A 114 6.78 0.83 -12.37
C TRP A 114 6.12 0.72 -13.75
N ASN A 115 6.64 -0.10 -14.67
CA ASN A 115 5.96 -0.39 -15.92
C ASN A 115 4.75 -1.29 -15.69
N GLN A 116 4.86 -2.29 -14.80
CA GLN A 116 3.72 -3.12 -14.41
C GLN A 116 2.63 -2.28 -13.72
N PHE A 117 3.00 -1.29 -12.89
CA PHE A 117 2.07 -0.36 -12.26
C PHE A 117 1.22 0.41 -13.30
N VAL A 118 1.79 0.77 -14.44
CA VAL A 118 1.03 1.40 -15.53
C VAL A 118 0.01 0.42 -16.13
N GLU A 119 0.40 -0.83 -16.35
CA GLU A 119 -0.48 -1.83 -16.95
C GLU A 119 -1.57 -2.32 -15.98
N ASP A 120 -1.20 -2.64 -14.76
CA ASP A 120 -2.08 -3.31 -13.80
C ASP A 120 -2.88 -2.31 -12.95
N ALA A 121 -2.26 -1.25 -12.44
CA ALA A 121 -2.89 -0.31 -11.54
C ALA A 121 -3.52 0.87 -12.29
N MET A 122 -2.74 1.60 -13.08
CA MET A 122 -3.23 2.81 -13.75
C MET A 122 -4.33 2.51 -14.77
N ASN A 123 -4.18 1.49 -15.61
CA ASN A 123 -5.20 1.13 -16.60
C ASN A 123 -6.49 0.65 -15.94
N VAL A 124 -6.40 -0.12 -14.86
CA VAL A 124 -7.58 -0.57 -14.10
C VAL A 124 -8.29 0.61 -13.47
N ALA A 125 -7.54 1.51 -12.81
CA ALA A 125 -8.10 2.72 -12.22
C ALA A 125 -8.77 3.63 -13.27
N MET A 126 -8.12 3.86 -14.41
CA MET A 126 -8.69 4.67 -15.50
C MET A 126 -9.94 4.02 -16.10
N GLY A 127 -9.95 2.70 -16.22
CA GLY A 127 -11.13 1.95 -16.67
C GLY A 127 -12.33 2.17 -15.75
N LEU A 128 -12.14 2.05 -14.44
CA LEU A 128 -13.19 2.30 -13.46
C LEU A 128 -13.59 3.78 -13.42
N ASP A 129 -12.61 4.69 -13.46
CA ASP A 129 -12.83 6.13 -13.41
C ASP A 129 -13.57 6.70 -14.65
N SER A 130 -13.55 5.98 -15.76
CA SER A 130 -14.30 6.34 -16.98
C SER A 130 -15.79 6.07 -16.89
N LEU A 131 -16.24 5.33 -15.89
CA LEU A 131 -17.65 4.95 -15.72
C LEU A 131 -18.45 6.11 -15.13
N LYS A 132 -19.75 6.19 -15.49
CA LYS A 132 -20.68 7.16 -14.88
C LYS A 132 -20.90 6.92 -13.38
N THR A 133 -20.58 5.73 -12.90
CA THR A 133 -20.70 5.30 -11.50
C THR A 133 -19.40 5.50 -10.71
N THR A 134 -18.40 6.14 -11.30
CA THR A 134 -17.15 6.46 -10.59
C THR A 134 -17.38 7.40 -9.41
N HIS A 135 -16.45 7.43 -8.50
CA HIS A 135 -16.42 8.38 -7.38
C HIS A 135 -15.07 9.12 -7.32
N PRO A 136 -14.99 10.27 -6.66
CA PRO A 136 -13.71 10.94 -6.41
C PRO A 136 -12.84 10.13 -5.45
N ILE A 137 -11.52 10.39 -5.43
CA ILE A 137 -10.59 9.78 -4.47
C ILE A 137 -11.04 10.09 -3.03
N ASP A 138 -11.34 11.35 -2.73
CA ASP A 138 -11.99 11.77 -1.49
C ASP A 138 -13.51 11.66 -1.67
N VAL A 139 -14.07 10.53 -1.22
CA VAL A 139 -15.48 10.19 -1.38
C VAL A 139 -16.22 10.28 -0.05
N LYS A 140 -17.35 10.98 -0.05
CA LYS A 140 -18.15 11.11 1.16
C LYS A 140 -18.77 9.78 1.56
N VAL A 141 -18.45 9.32 2.77
CA VAL A 141 -19.01 8.11 3.40
C VAL A 141 -19.92 8.51 4.56
N ASN A 142 -21.21 8.24 4.43
CA ASN A 142 -22.22 8.66 5.41
C ASN A 142 -22.58 7.54 6.39
N SER A 143 -22.34 6.28 6.02
CA SER A 143 -22.69 5.14 6.84
C SER A 143 -21.72 3.96 6.70
N PRO A 144 -21.63 3.06 7.69
CA PRO A 144 -20.81 1.85 7.61
C PRO A 144 -21.15 0.92 6.43
N ALA A 145 -22.38 0.95 5.93
CA ALA A 145 -22.79 0.13 4.79
C ALA A 145 -22.07 0.51 3.48
N GLU A 146 -21.69 1.80 3.35
CA GLU A 146 -21.01 2.34 2.17
C GLU A 146 -19.49 2.02 2.17
N ILE A 147 -18.91 1.65 3.32
CA ILE A 147 -17.47 1.49 3.46
C ILE A 147 -16.92 0.44 2.48
N ARG A 148 -17.61 -0.69 2.31
CA ARG A 148 -17.13 -1.76 1.42
C ARG A 148 -17.06 -1.36 -0.05
N GLU A 149 -17.88 -0.40 -0.46
CA GLU A 149 -17.96 0.04 -1.85
C GLU A 149 -16.75 0.87 -2.30
N ILE A 150 -16.05 1.48 -1.34
CA ILE A 150 -14.89 2.34 -1.63
C ILE A 150 -13.54 1.60 -1.55
N PHE A 151 -13.51 0.31 -1.20
CA PHE A 151 -12.31 -0.52 -1.32
C PHE A 151 -12.16 -0.99 -2.78
N ASP A 152 -11.79 -0.08 -3.65
CA ASP A 152 -11.71 -0.28 -5.09
C ASP A 152 -10.47 0.37 -5.73
N ALA A 153 -10.29 0.23 -7.04
CA ALA A 153 -9.15 0.78 -7.75
C ALA A 153 -9.06 2.33 -7.72
N ILE A 154 -10.13 3.05 -7.33
CA ILE A 154 -10.05 4.50 -7.14
C ILE A 154 -9.27 4.81 -5.86
N SER A 155 -9.62 4.17 -4.75
CA SER A 155 -8.99 4.38 -3.46
C SER A 155 -7.56 3.81 -3.38
N TYR A 156 -7.25 2.75 -4.14
CA TYR A 156 -5.93 2.12 -4.17
C TYR A 156 -5.06 2.71 -5.29
N ASP A 157 -5.47 2.52 -6.52
CA ASP A 157 -4.63 2.67 -7.70
C ASP A 157 -4.65 4.09 -8.25
N LYS A 158 -5.83 4.72 -8.41
CA LYS A 158 -5.94 6.11 -8.87
C LYS A 158 -5.21 7.05 -7.90
N GLY A 159 -5.44 6.88 -6.60
CA GLY A 159 -4.73 7.66 -5.60
C GLY A 159 -3.22 7.40 -5.61
N GLY A 160 -2.79 6.14 -5.78
CA GLY A 160 -1.38 5.79 -5.98
C GLY A 160 -0.75 6.46 -7.20
N CYS A 161 -1.47 6.54 -8.32
CA CYS A 161 -1.05 7.27 -9.52
C CYS A 161 -0.87 8.77 -9.24
N VAL A 162 -1.81 9.39 -8.50
CA VAL A 162 -1.73 10.81 -8.12
C VAL A 162 -0.52 11.06 -7.22
N LEU A 163 -0.24 10.18 -6.26
CA LEU A 163 0.94 10.28 -5.40
C LEU A 163 2.25 10.17 -6.20
N ARG A 164 2.33 9.24 -7.14
CA ARG A 164 3.47 9.13 -8.06
C ARG A 164 3.66 10.38 -8.89
N MET A 165 2.56 10.93 -9.43
CA MET A 165 2.59 12.18 -10.19
C MET A 165 3.09 13.34 -9.32
N LEU A 166 2.61 13.44 -8.08
CA LEU A 166 3.03 14.48 -7.12
C LEU A 166 4.53 14.33 -6.77
N GLU A 167 4.99 13.12 -6.47
CA GLU A 167 6.42 12.88 -6.20
C GLU A 167 7.30 13.30 -7.38
N ASN A 168 6.91 12.93 -8.61
CA ASN A 168 7.64 13.32 -9.81
C ASN A 168 7.65 14.85 -10.02
N TYR A 169 6.57 15.53 -9.67
CA TYR A 169 6.46 16.99 -9.81
C TYR A 169 7.31 17.74 -8.81
N VAL A 170 7.29 17.35 -7.52
CA VAL A 170 8.03 18.07 -6.47
C VAL A 170 9.46 17.53 -6.27
N GLY A 171 9.76 16.37 -6.80
CA GLY A 171 10.99 15.62 -6.62
C GLY A 171 11.02 14.79 -5.33
N GLU A 172 11.65 13.61 -5.37
CA GLU A 172 11.67 12.65 -4.25
C GLU A 172 12.15 13.26 -2.92
N PRO A 173 13.22 14.11 -2.86
CA PRO A 173 13.65 14.68 -1.58
C PRO A 173 12.60 15.59 -0.93
N ASN A 174 11.89 16.38 -1.72
CA ASN A 174 10.82 17.27 -1.21
C ASN A 174 9.60 16.47 -0.79
N PHE A 175 9.22 15.47 -1.58
CA PHE A 175 8.14 14.56 -1.25
C PHE A 175 8.39 13.83 0.07
N GLN A 176 9.59 13.22 0.23
CA GLN A 176 9.99 12.57 1.47
C GLN A 176 9.96 13.52 2.67
N LYS A 177 10.45 14.76 2.49
CA LYS A 177 10.42 15.79 3.56
C LYS A 177 8.97 16.13 3.93
N GLY A 178 8.09 16.25 2.95
CA GLY A 178 6.66 16.48 3.16
C GLY A 178 6.01 15.34 3.96
N LEU A 179 6.29 14.07 3.59
CA LEU A 179 5.76 12.92 4.32
C LEU A 179 6.25 12.85 5.76
N LYS A 180 7.54 13.12 6.01
CA LYS A 180 8.09 13.18 7.37
C LYS A 180 7.38 14.23 8.22
N LYS A 181 7.15 15.41 7.63
CA LYS A 181 6.42 16.48 8.32
C LYS A 181 4.99 16.08 8.62
N TYR A 182 4.27 15.53 7.63
CA TYR A 182 2.90 15.04 7.81
C TYR A 182 2.81 14.04 8.95
N LEU A 183 3.63 12.99 8.93
CA LEU A 183 3.65 11.95 9.96
C LEU A 183 4.09 12.45 11.36
N SER A 184 4.66 13.63 11.46
CA SER A 184 5.09 14.24 12.73
C SER A 184 4.07 15.24 13.27
N ASP A 185 3.22 15.79 12.40
CA ASP A 185 2.25 16.82 12.77
C ASP A 185 0.90 16.21 13.19
N PHE A 186 0.63 14.97 12.80
CA PHE A 186 -0.61 14.23 13.06
C PHE A 186 -0.35 12.90 13.75
#